data_18313e9a680eb338165ec9ef1260c555
#
_entry.id   18313e9a680eb338165ec9ef1260c555
#
_cell.length_a   1.000
_cell.length_b   1.000
_cell.length_c   1.000
_cell.angle_alpha   90.00
_cell.angle_beta   90.00
_cell.angle_gamma   90.00
#
_symmetry.space_group_name_H-M   'P 1'
#
loop_
_entity.id
_entity.type
_entity.pdbx_description
1 polymer ?
#
loop_
_entity_poly.entity_id
_entity_poly.type
_entity_poly.pdbx_seq_one_letter_code
_entity_poly.pdbx_strand_id
1 'polypeptide(L)'
;MRDSGIEIKLGPIELEVITGSIRSTELEIEAAVERTSRSPMIRDQHDYRVALFDAAGRKLTGRSYSALVEPVFEYFDDGDIHPGDVFFWNDPYNSSGGIGHVPDLCTTVPIFNENKLIGFSQVFGHHDDVGGSVPGSLPVNVRDQWAEGLVIPPMKLYDKGVLNQA
;
A
#
# COMPACT_ATOMS: atom_id res chain seq x y z
N MET A 1 4.29 -19.15 -5.90
CA MET A 1 5.17 -18.31 -6.78
C MET A 1 4.41 -18.09 -8.07
N ARG A 2 3.85 -16.91 -8.24
CA ARG A 2 3.06 -16.55 -9.44
C ARG A 2 4.03 -16.17 -10.54
N ASP A 3 4.50 -17.13 -11.32
CA ASP A 3 5.40 -16.91 -12.46
C ASP A 3 4.57 -16.68 -13.73
N SER A 4 4.80 -15.56 -14.40
CA SER A 4 4.08 -15.20 -15.62
C SER A 4 4.52 -16.00 -16.86
N GLY A 5 5.57 -16.80 -16.76
CA GLY A 5 6.05 -17.68 -17.84
C GLY A 5 6.50 -16.99 -19.15
N ILE A 6 6.56 -15.67 -19.15
CA ILE A 6 6.99 -14.89 -20.33
C ILE A 6 8.43 -14.44 -20.14
N GLU A 7 9.36 -15.04 -20.84
CA GLU A 7 10.75 -14.56 -20.92
C GLU A 7 10.81 -13.43 -21.94
N ILE A 8 10.84 -12.19 -21.47
CA ILE A 8 11.04 -11.01 -22.31
C ILE A 8 12.54 -10.69 -22.31
N LYS A 9 13.20 -10.77 -23.46
CA LYS A 9 14.59 -10.31 -23.62
C LYS A 9 14.57 -8.81 -23.88
N LEU A 10 14.81 -8.01 -22.85
CA LEU A 10 14.98 -6.57 -22.98
C LEU A 10 16.42 -6.22 -23.30
N GLY A 11 16.62 -5.28 -24.20
CA GLY A 11 17.91 -4.63 -24.38
C GLY A 11 18.24 -3.67 -23.21
N PRO A 12 19.53 -3.30 -23.04
CA PRO A 12 19.90 -2.39 -21.95
C PRO A 12 19.18 -1.03 -21.99
N ILE A 13 18.91 -0.51 -23.16
CA ILE A 13 18.21 0.78 -23.35
C ILE A 13 16.75 0.66 -22.95
N GLU A 14 16.08 -0.41 -23.35
CA GLU A 14 14.68 -0.67 -23.00
C GLU A 14 14.52 -0.84 -21.48
N LEU A 15 15.44 -1.56 -20.84
CA LEU A 15 15.46 -1.73 -19.41
C LEU A 15 15.62 -0.39 -18.68
N GLU A 16 16.53 0.46 -19.13
CA GLU A 16 16.76 1.80 -18.56
C GLU A 16 15.51 2.69 -18.70
N VAL A 17 14.86 2.69 -19.86
CA VAL A 17 13.62 3.45 -20.10
C VAL A 17 12.51 2.97 -19.17
N ILE A 18 12.31 1.67 -19.03
CA ILE A 18 11.28 1.10 -18.15
C ILE A 18 11.57 1.45 -16.69
N THR A 19 12.80 1.24 -16.23
CA THR A 19 13.21 1.53 -14.85
C THR A 19 13.06 3.03 -14.55
N GLY A 20 13.46 3.90 -15.48
CA GLY A 20 13.29 5.34 -15.36
C GLY A 20 11.83 5.76 -15.27
N SER A 21 10.97 5.16 -16.11
CA SER A 21 9.51 5.43 -16.10
C SER A 21 8.86 4.99 -14.78
N ILE A 22 9.18 3.80 -14.28
CA ILE A 22 8.68 3.30 -13.00
C ILE A 22 9.09 4.24 -11.85
N ARG A 23 10.36 4.68 -11.84
CA ARG A 23 10.85 5.63 -10.84
C ARG A 23 10.17 7.00 -10.92
N SER A 24 9.94 7.51 -12.13
CA SER A 24 9.21 8.77 -12.33
C SER A 24 7.77 8.67 -11.83
N THR A 25 7.10 7.54 -12.08
CA THR A 25 5.75 7.28 -11.57
C THR A 25 5.72 7.28 -10.04
N GLU A 26 6.70 6.66 -9.38
CA GLU A 26 6.83 6.69 -7.92
C GLU A 26 6.91 8.13 -7.40
N LEU A 27 7.79 8.96 -7.98
CA LEU A 27 7.97 10.36 -7.59
C LEU A 27 6.69 11.19 -7.82
N GLU A 28 5.95 10.93 -8.88
CA GLU A 28 4.66 11.59 -9.14
C GLU A 28 3.60 11.22 -8.08
N ILE A 29 3.57 9.95 -7.65
CA ILE A 29 2.67 9.51 -6.58
C ILE A 29 3.09 10.17 -5.26
N GLU A 30 4.38 10.20 -4.91
CA GLU A 30 4.87 10.89 -3.72
C GLU A 30 4.44 12.36 -3.71
N ALA A 31 4.67 13.09 -4.78
CA ALA A 31 4.27 14.48 -4.91
C ALA A 31 2.74 14.67 -4.81
N ALA A 32 1.95 13.72 -5.30
CA ALA A 32 0.50 13.75 -5.18
C ALA A 32 0.05 13.51 -3.73
N VAL A 33 0.66 12.57 -3.03
CA VAL A 33 0.39 12.27 -1.61
C VAL A 33 0.66 13.51 -0.76
N GLU A 34 1.82 14.13 -0.88
CA GLU A 34 2.17 15.34 -0.13
C GLU A 34 1.19 16.48 -0.40
N ARG A 35 0.89 16.75 -1.67
CA ARG A 35 0.01 17.83 -2.07
C ARG A 35 -1.43 17.66 -1.61
N THR A 36 -1.92 16.42 -1.52
CA THR A 36 -3.33 16.14 -1.20
C THR A 36 -3.56 15.76 0.26
N SER A 37 -2.51 15.37 0.99
CA SER A 37 -2.63 14.99 2.39
C SER A 37 -3.02 16.19 3.26
N ARG A 38 -3.90 15.92 4.24
CA ARG A 38 -4.25 16.86 5.30
C ARG A 38 -3.42 16.66 6.57
N SER A 39 -2.83 15.47 6.73
CA SER A 39 -1.99 15.14 7.88
C SER A 39 -0.65 15.88 7.79
N PRO A 40 -0.27 16.68 8.80
CA PRO A 40 1.06 17.27 8.91
C PRO A 40 2.18 16.22 8.98
N MET A 41 1.91 15.03 9.55
CA MET A 41 2.88 13.94 9.58
C MET A 41 3.25 13.51 8.16
N ILE A 42 2.29 13.37 7.28
CA ILE A 42 2.51 13.01 5.88
C ILE A 42 3.08 14.19 5.10
N ARG A 43 2.42 15.36 5.16
CA ARG A 43 2.73 16.51 4.31
C ARG A 43 4.04 17.21 4.68
N ASP A 44 4.29 17.41 5.98
CA ASP A 44 5.37 18.26 6.46
C ASP A 44 6.55 17.46 7.01
N GLN A 45 6.31 16.24 7.54
CA GLN A 45 7.33 15.36 8.08
C GLN A 45 7.71 14.21 7.12
N HIS A 46 6.98 14.06 6.01
CA HIS A 46 7.19 13.02 5.01
C HIS A 46 7.13 11.59 5.60
N ASP A 47 6.30 11.39 6.63
CA ASP A 47 6.11 10.08 7.25
C ASP A 47 5.08 9.25 6.49
N TYR A 48 5.45 8.92 5.28
CA TYR A 48 4.73 8.04 4.38
C TYR A 48 5.69 7.27 3.47
N ARG A 49 5.19 6.25 2.80
CA ARG A 49 5.93 5.48 1.80
C ARG A 49 5.04 5.17 0.62
N VAL A 50 5.66 5.23 -0.56
CA VAL A 50 5.06 4.81 -1.81
C VAL A 50 5.86 3.62 -2.35
N ALA A 51 5.20 2.66 -2.96
CA ALA A 51 5.87 1.57 -3.65
C ALA A 51 5.00 1.06 -4.82
N LEU A 52 5.67 0.60 -5.86
CA LEU A 52 5.08 -0.15 -6.96
C LEU A 52 5.53 -1.61 -6.87
N PHE A 53 4.63 -2.51 -7.16
CA PHE A 53 4.85 -3.95 -7.12
C PHE A 53 4.43 -4.58 -8.45
N ASP A 54 5.05 -5.70 -8.80
CA ASP A 54 4.58 -6.52 -9.92
C ASP A 54 3.32 -7.32 -9.54
N ALA A 55 2.75 -8.05 -10.49
CA ALA A 55 1.54 -8.85 -10.28
C ALA A 55 1.73 -10.00 -9.27
N ALA A 56 2.96 -10.36 -8.94
CA ALA A 56 3.27 -11.36 -7.92
C ALA A 56 3.51 -10.75 -6.53
N GLY A 57 3.33 -9.42 -6.37
CA GLY A 57 3.58 -8.71 -5.12
C GLY A 57 5.05 -8.39 -4.86
N ARG A 58 5.96 -8.63 -5.82
CA ARG A 58 7.38 -8.31 -5.66
C ARG A 58 7.59 -6.82 -5.88
N LYS A 59 8.28 -6.20 -4.94
CA LYS A 59 8.54 -4.76 -4.98
C LYS A 59 9.43 -4.37 -6.17
N LEU A 60 8.99 -3.38 -6.93
CA LEU A 60 9.73 -2.79 -8.03
C LEU A 60 10.42 -1.49 -7.63
N THR A 61 9.80 -0.69 -6.78
CA THR A 61 10.32 0.59 -6.29
C THR A 61 10.07 0.75 -4.80
N GLY A 62 10.47 1.89 -4.26
CA GLY A 62 10.26 2.24 -2.86
C GLY A 62 11.43 1.90 -1.97
N ARG A 63 11.38 2.42 -0.76
CA ARG A 63 12.41 2.18 0.25
C ARG A 63 12.33 0.75 0.77
N SER A 64 13.41 0.28 1.40
CA SER A 64 13.53 -1.08 1.91
C SER A 64 12.43 -1.48 2.88
N TYR A 65 11.93 -0.53 3.69
CA TYR A 65 10.75 -0.74 4.50
C TYR A 65 9.57 0.04 3.90
N SER A 66 8.54 -0.66 3.57
CA SER A 66 7.23 -0.17 3.17
C SER A 66 6.24 -1.28 3.46
N ALA A 67 4.97 -0.97 3.50
CA ALA A 67 3.97 -2.02 3.60
C ALA A 67 4.12 -3.03 2.45
N LEU A 68 3.57 -4.19 2.62
CA LEU A 68 3.67 -5.33 1.71
C LEU A 68 2.32 -5.56 1.03
N VAL A 69 2.31 -6.23 -0.12
CA VAL A 69 1.07 -6.60 -0.83
C VAL A 69 0.53 -7.95 -0.38
N GLU A 70 1.33 -8.73 0.34
CA GLU A 70 0.99 -10.04 0.86
C GLU A 70 -0.40 -10.09 1.55
N PRO A 71 -0.83 -9.10 2.36
CA PRO A 71 -2.17 -9.10 2.95
C PRO A 71 -3.29 -9.18 1.92
N VAL A 72 -3.12 -8.60 0.74
CA VAL A 72 -4.11 -8.72 -0.34
C VAL A 72 -4.25 -10.17 -0.79
N PHE A 73 -3.15 -10.91 -0.90
CA PHE A 73 -3.16 -12.31 -1.33
C PHE A 73 -3.55 -13.31 -0.23
N GLU A 74 -3.40 -12.91 1.04
CA GLU A 74 -3.80 -13.73 2.18
C GLU A 74 -5.32 -13.66 2.44
N TYR A 75 -5.93 -12.51 2.15
CA TYR A 75 -7.33 -12.23 2.43
C TYR A 75 -8.25 -12.35 1.21
N PHE A 76 -7.71 -12.30 -0.02
CA PHE A 76 -8.50 -12.32 -1.24
C PHE A 76 -7.91 -13.30 -2.26
N ASP A 77 -8.76 -14.11 -2.85
CA ASP A 77 -8.37 -14.99 -3.96
C ASP A 77 -8.07 -14.17 -5.23
N ASP A 78 -7.31 -14.75 -6.16
CA ASP A 78 -6.98 -14.09 -7.44
C ASP A 78 -8.22 -13.66 -8.22
N GLY A 79 -9.29 -14.44 -8.14
CA GLY A 79 -10.57 -14.17 -8.77
C GLY A 79 -11.34 -13.01 -8.16
N ASP A 80 -10.93 -12.55 -6.98
CA ASP A 80 -11.58 -11.45 -6.25
C ASP A 80 -10.85 -10.12 -6.39
N ILE A 81 -9.73 -10.07 -7.14
CA ILE A 81 -9.00 -8.85 -7.40
C ILE A 81 -9.43 -8.28 -8.76
N HIS A 82 -10.04 -7.09 -8.76
CA HIS A 82 -10.67 -6.51 -9.94
C HIS A 82 -10.20 -5.06 -10.20
N PRO A 83 -10.35 -4.57 -11.44
CA PRO A 83 -10.20 -3.15 -11.72
C PRO A 83 -11.15 -2.30 -10.87
N GLY A 84 -10.63 -1.23 -10.28
CA GLY A 84 -11.40 -0.34 -9.41
C GLY A 84 -11.44 -0.76 -7.94
N ASP A 85 -10.82 -1.87 -7.57
CA ASP A 85 -10.63 -2.23 -6.17
C ASP A 85 -9.66 -1.27 -5.48
N VAL A 86 -9.92 -0.99 -4.20
CA VAL A 86 -9.00 -0.31 -3.30
C VAL A 86 -8.95 -1.11 -2.00
N PHE A 87 -7.83 -1.74 -1.74
CA PHE A 87 -7.58 -2.44 -0.48
C PHE A 87 -7.07 -1.48 0.57
N PHE A 88 -7.49 -1.69 1.83
CA PHE A 88 -7.21 -0.79 2.93
C PHE A 88 -7.05 -1.55 4.24
N TRP A 89 -6.05 -1.21 5.05
CA TRP A 89 -5.81 -1.79 6.38
C TRP A 89 -4.82 -0.96 7.20
N ASN A 90 -4.78 -1.22 8.50
CA ASN A 90 -3.74 -0.73 9.39
C ASN A 90 -3.42 -1.71 10.53
N ASP A 91 -3.89 -2.96 10.45
CA ASP A 91 -3.65 -3.96 11.49
C ASP A 91 -2.20 -4.49 11.41
N PRO A 92 -1.33 -4.23 12.41
CA PRO A 92 0.06 -4.68 12.40
C PRO A 92 0.21 -6.21 12.36
N TYR A 93 -0.72 -6.94 12.99
CA TYR A 93 -0.64 -8.40 13.05
C TYR A 93 -1.11 -9.09 11.77
N ASN A 94 -1.95 -8.42 10.98
CA ASN A 94 -2.46 -8.91 9.70
C ASN A 94 -1.82 -8.20 8.49
N SER A 95 -0.63 -7.62 8.67
CA SER A 95 0.10 -6.87 7.63
C SER A 95 1.32 -7.62 7.10
N SER A 96 1.49 -8.89 7.42
CA SER A 96 2.68 -9.70 7.05
C SER A 96 4.00 -9.05 7.50
N GLY A 97 3.95 -8.22 8.54
CA GLY A 97 5.10 -7.47 9.08
C GLY A 97 5.42 -6.17 8.34
N GLY A 98 4.56 -5.72 7.43
CA GLY A 98 4.75 -4.48 6.67
C GLY A 98 4.35 -3.20 7.41
N ILE A 99 3.59 -3.31 8.51
CA ILE A 99 3.13 -2.20 9.35
C ILE A 99 3.57 -2.44 10.78
N GLY A 100 4.10 -1.43 11.45
CA GLY A 100 4.62 -1.54 12.80
C GLY A 100 3.68 -1.09 13.91
N HIS A 101 2.71 -0.21 13.58
CA HIS A 101 1.75 0.37 14.54
C HIS A 101 0.46 0.81 13.83
N VAL A 102 -0.61 0.96 14.62
CA VAL A 102 -1.97 1.22 14.11
C VAL A 102 -2.13 2.57 13.38
N PRO A 103 -1.41 3.66 13.72
CA PRO A 103 -1.50 4.92 12.96
C PRO A 103 -1.04 4.84 11.49
N ASP A 104 -0.34 3.80 11.08
CA ASP A 104 0.07 3.59 9.69
C ASP A 104 -1.07 3.00 8.86
N LEU A 105 -1.78 3.83 8.11
CA LEU A 105 -2.84 3.37 7.21
C LEU A 105 -2.29 3.06 5.82
N CYS A 106 -2.55 1.84 5.37
CA CYS A 106 -2.11 1.32 4.08
C CYS A 106 -3.25 1.31 3.06
N THR A 107 -2.98 1.82 1.88
CA THR A 107 -3.88 1.78 0.73
C THR A 107 -3.16 1.10 -0.43
N THR A 108 -3.77 0.06 -1.00
CA THR A 108 -3.22 -0.68 -2.14
C THR A 108 -4.24 -0.75 -3.27
N VAL A 109 -3.79 -0.42 -4.48
CA VAL A 109 -4.62 -0.41 -5.68
C VAL A 109 -4.02 -1.35 -6.72
N PRO A 110 -4.76 -2.33 -7.25
CA PRO A 110 -4.31 -3.19 -8.32
C PRO A 110 -4.27 -2.42 -9.65
N ILE A 111 -3.24 -2.68 -10.44
CA ILE A 111 -3.03 -2.07 -11.76
C ILE A 111 -3.32 -3.12 -12.82
N PHE A 112 -4.24 -2.81 -13.71
CA PHE A 112 -4.63 -3.69 -14.80
C PHE A 112 -4.24 -3.10 -16.17
N ASN A 113 -3.81 -3.96 -17.06
CA ASN A 113 -3.77 -3.68 -18.50
C ASN A 113 -4.90 -4.52 -19.14
N GLU A 114 -5.94 -3.84 -19.64
CA GLU A 114 -7.20 -4.48 -20.03
C GLU A 114 -7.77 -5.32 -18.87
N ASN A 115 -7.80 -6.64 -19.00
CA ASN A 115 -8.31 -7.55 -17.95
C ASN A 115 -7.18 -8.33 -17.24
N LYS A 116 -5.90 -7.96 -17.47
CA LYS A 116 -4.76 -8.64 -16.87
C LYS A 116 -4.18 -7.79 -15.73
N LEU A 117 -4.12 -8.35 -14.53
CA LEU A 117 -3.37 -7.76 -13.43
C LEU A 117 -1.89 -7.69 -13.79
N ILE A 118 -1.30 -6.48 -13.77
CA ILE A 118 0.12 -6.24 -14.09
C ILE A 118 0.93 -5.80 -12.89
N GLY A 119 0.29 -5.34 -11.81
CA GLY A 119 0.99 -4.91 -10.61
C GLY A 119 0.08 -4.24 -9.60
N PHE A 120 0.71 -3.61 -8.60
CA PHE A 120 0.03 -2.85 -7.58
C PHE A 120 0.74 -1.53 -7.31
N SER A 121 -0.03 -0.51 -6.99
CA SER A 121 0.44 0.74 -6.40
C SER A 121 0.03 0.77 -4.94
N GLN A 122 0.94 1.12 -4.06
CA GLN A 122 0.69 1.16 -2.63
C GLN A 122 1.22 2.45 -2.02
N VAL A 123 0.42 3.02 -1.13
CA VAL A 123 0.81 4.11 -0.25
C VAL A 123 0.45 3.70 1.18
N PHE A 124 1.35 3.87 2.11
CA PHE A 124 0.98 3.94 3.52
C PHE A 124 1.56 5.20 4.16
N GLY A 125 0.89 5.71 5.17
CA GLY A 125 1.32 6.92 5.84
C GLY A 125 0.83 6.98 7.27
N HIS A 126 1.65 7.61 8.10
CA HIS A 126 1.37 7.83 9.51
C HIS A 126 0.32 8.95 9.66
N HIS A 127 -0.83 8.59 10.22
CA HIS A 127 -1.89 9.55 10.53
C HIS A 127 -1.67 10.13 11.94
N ASP A 128 -2.04 11.40 12.11
CA ASP A 128 -1.82 12.13 13.38
C ASP A 128 -2.52 11.47 14.56
N ASP A 129 -3.69 10.88 14.34
CA ASP A 129 -4.49 10.21 15.37
C ASP A 129 -5.53 9.30 14.72
N VAL A 130 -5.65 8.08 15.24
CA VAL A 130 -6.63 7.07 14.82
C VAL A 130 -7.56 6.64 15.96
N GLY A 131 -7.71 7.49 16.98
CA GLY A 131 -8.62 7.28 18.10
C GLY A 131 -8.05 6.43 19.22
N GLY A 132 -6.74 6.50 19.46
CA GLY A 132 -6.06 5.79 20.52
C GLY A 132 -6.35 6.33 21.92
N SER A 133 -5.79 5.65 22.92
CA SER A 133 -5.98 5.99 24.36
C SER A 133 -5.25 7.27 24.79
N VAL A 134 -4.37 7.78 23.97
CA VAL A 134 -3.67 9.06 24.14
C VAL A 134 -3.71 9.85 22.85
N PRO A 135 -3.63 11.21 22.88
CA PRO A 135 -3.48 12.01 21.70
C PRO A 135 -2.27 11.56 20.87
N GLY A 136 -2.45 11.43 19.55
CA GLY A 136 -1.43 10.93 18.63
C GLY A 136 -1.36 9.41 18.52
N SER A 137 -2.24 8.66 19.21
CA SER A 137 -2.39 7.21 19.07
C SER A 137 -1.09 6.38 19.24
N LEU A 138 -0.11 6.91 20.01
CA LEU A 138 1.16 6.23 20.31
C LEU A 138 1.39 6.12 21.82
N PRO A 139 0.59 5.32 22.53
CA PRO A 139 0.74 5.16 23.97
C PRO A 139 1.97 4.30 24.31
N VAL A 140 2.78 4.76 25.29
CA VAL A 140 4.06 4.07 25.66
C VAL A 140 3.91 3.00 26.74
N ASN A 141 2.80 2.99 27.50
CA ASN A 141 2.60 2.10 28.65
C ASN A 141 1.35 1.22 28.47
N VAL A 142 1.23 0.56 27.32
CA VAL A 142 0.10 -0.32 27.00
C VAL A 142 0.55 -1.76 26.74
N ARG A 143 -0.39 -2.69 26.74
CA ARG A 143 -0.12 -4.12 26.59
C ARG A 143 -0.72 -4.73 25.32
N ASP A 144 -1.52 -3.95 24.61
CA ASP A 144 -2.22 -4.40 23.40
C ASP A 144 -2.38 -3.25 22.38
N GLN A 145 -2.59 -3.62 21.11
CA GLN A 145 -2.73 -2.69 20.00
C GLN A 145 -4.02 -1.85 20.04
N TRP A 146 -5.05 -2.29 20.75
CA TRP A 146 -6.33 -1.58 20.82
C TRP A 146 -6.22 -0.22 21.48
N ALA A 147 -5.18 -0.05 22.30
CA ALA A 147 -4.87 1.24 22.90
C ALA A 147 -4.30 2.26 21.89
N GLU A 148 -3.83 1.83 20.73
CA GLU A 148 -3.34 2.70 19.67
C GLU A 148 -4.48 3.27 18.80
N GLY A 149 -5.67 2.66 18.82
CA GLY A 149 -6.84 3.20 18.13
C GLY A 149 -7.62 2.18 17.32
N LEU A 150 -8.28 2.67 16.27
CA LEU A 150 -9.10 1.85 15.38
C LEU A 150 -8.21 0.91 14.56
N VAL A 151 -8.37 -0.39 14.77
CA VAL A 151 -7.67 -1.44 14.01
C VAL A 151 -8.56 -1.91 12.87
N ILE A 152 -8.07 -1.83 11.65
CA ILE A 152 -8.75 -2.20 10.41
C ILE A 152 -7.99 -3.38 9.78
N PRO A 153 -8.57 -4.59 9.74
CA PRO A 153 -7.96 -5.71 9.03
C PRO A 153 -7.96 -5.46 7.52
N PRO A 154 -7.19 -6.23 6.73
CA PRO A 154 -7.21 -6.10 5.27
C PRO A 154 -8.63 -6.26 4.72
N MET A 155 -9.13 -5.20 4.09
CA MET A 155 -10.47 -5.15 3.52
C MET A 155 -10.48 -4.37 2.20
N LYS A 156 -11.54 -4.54 1.41
CA LYS A 156 -11.81 -3.65 0.28
C LYS A 156 -12.53 -2.40 0.77
N LEU A 157 -11.91 -1.25 0.65
CA LEU A 157 -12.56 0.05 0.83
C LEU A 157 -13.46 0.37 -0.38
N TYR A 158 -12.99 0.03 -1.59
CA TYR A 158 -13.79 0.02 -2.80
C TYR A 158 -13.75 -1.37 -3.42
N ASP A 159 -14.90 -1.89 -3.82
CA ASP A 159 -15.05 -3.11 -4.60
C ASP A 159 -15.53 -2.73 -6.01
N LYS A 160 -14.68 -2.96 -7.02
CA LYS A 160 -14.98 -2.62 -8.43
C LYS A 160 -15.42 -1.16 -8.63
N GLY A 161 -14.79 -0.25 -7.90
CA GLY A 161 -15.11 1.18 -7.96
C GLY A 161 -16.30 1.64 -7.11
N VAL A 162 -16.93 0.74 -6.38
CA VAL A 162 -18.06 1.05 -5.49
C VAL A 162 -17.55 1.08 -4.04
N LEU A 163 -17.81 2.19 -3.32
CA LEU A 163 -17.44 2.31 -1.92
C LEU A 163 -18.15 1.24 -1.08
N ASN A 164 -17.38 0.49 -0.32
CA ASN A 164 -17.92 -0.44 0.67
C ASN A 164 -18.54 0.35 1.83
N GLN A 165 -19.82 0.11 2.10
CA GLN A 165 -20.59 0.79 3.15
C GLN A 165 -20.81 -0.10 4.38
N ALA A 166 -20.13 -1.26 4.47
CA ALA A 166 -20.25 -2.19 5.57
C ALA A 166 -19.59 -1.67 6.85
#